data_007edd8e8bb91a3363202c940abc27ff
#
_entry.id   007edd8e8bb91a3363202c940abc27ff
#
_cell.length_a   1.000
_cell.length_b   1.000
_cell.length_c   1.000
_cell.angle_alpha   90.00
_cell.angle_beta   90.00
_cell.angle_gamma   90.00
#
_symmetry.space_group_name_H-M   'P 1'
#
loop_
_entity.id
_entity.type
_entity.pdbx_description
1 polymer ?
#
loop_
_entity_poly.entity_id
_entity_poly.type
_entity_poly.pdbx_seq_one_letter_code
_entity_poly.pdbx_strand_id
1 'polypeptide(L)'
;MTKNNAREQIIAKLKDAQNVLIAVSNNPSVDELAAALALTLAINKADKHATAVASGKMPDALEFLNPNKTFETSVDSLRDFIIALNKEKADHLRYKLVGDHVKIFITPYRNTIAEKDFEFEQGDFNVDMVLALGVSDKDHLDGALAAHG
;
A
#
# COMPACT_ATOMS: atom_id res chain seq x y z
N MET A 1 14.34 9.08 -27.27
CA MET A 1 14.58 9.23 -25.82
C MET A 1 15.89 8.51 -25.49
N THR A 2 16.81 9.23 -24.93
CA THR A 2 18.08 8.63 -24.46
C THR A 2 17.81 7.86 -23.15
N LYS A 3 18.54 6.76 -22.91
CA LYS A 3 18.44 5.94 -21.69
C LYS A 3 18.55 6.75 -20.37
N ASN A 4 19.28 7.86 -20.40
CA ASN A 4 19.42 8.77 -19.26
C ASN A 4 18.09 9.45 -18.88
N ASN A 5 17.26 9.81 -19.86
CA ASN A 5 16.00 10.49 -19.61
C ASN A 5 14.98 9.60 -18.86
N ALA A 6 14.87 8.30 -19.22
CA ALA A 6 13.95 7.38 -18.55
C ALA A 6 14.35 7.14 -17.08
N ARG A 7 15.65 6.95 -16.81
CA ARG A 7 16.16 6.77 -15.44
C ARG A 7 15.89 8.01 -14.57
N GLU A 8 16.17 9.19 -15.10
CA GLU A 8 15.94 10.45 -14.39
C GLU A 8 14.46 10.67 -14.09
N GLN A 9 13.58 10.32 -15.04
CA GLN A 9 12.12 10.39 -14.84
C GLN A 9 11.63 9.42 -13.75
N ILE A 10 12.14 8.19 -13.72
CA ILE A 10 11.81 7.21 -12.67
C ILE A 10 12.26 7.72 -11.29
N ILE A 11 13.49 8.24 -11.20
CA ILE A 11 14.04 8.78 -9.96
C ILE A 11 13.22 9.99 -9.49
N ALA A 12 12.85 10.89 -10.39
CA ALA A 12 12.04 12.06 -10.06
C ALA A 12 10.67 11.64 -9.52
N LYS A 13 9.97 10.74 -10.21
CA LYS A 13 8.67 10.21 -9.76
C LYS A 13 8.78 9.50 -8.41
N LEU A 14 9.83 8.70 -8.21
CA LEU A 14 10.04 8.02 -6.93
C LEU A 14 10.33 8.98 -5.78
N LYS A 15 11.00 10.12 -6.05
CA LYS A 15 11.22 11.16 -5.04
C LYS A 15 9.92 11.81 -4.61
N ASP A 16 8.99 12.05 -5.53
CA ASP A 16 7.71 12.72 -5.25
C ASP A 16 6.68 11.77 -4.63
N ALA A 17 6.72 10.48 -4.95
CA ALA A 17 5.80 9.49 -4.40
C ALA A 17 6.03 9.26 -2.91
N GLN A 18 4.94 9.08 -2.15
CA GLN A 18 4.95 8.64 -0.76
C GLN A 18 4.55 7.17 -0.62
N ASN A 19 3.53 6.75 -1.37
CA ASN A 19 3.00 5.38 -1.36
C ASN A 19 3.35 4.67 -2.67
N VAL A 20 4.23 3.69 -2.60
CA VAL A 20 4.75 2.97 -3.76
C VAL A 20 4.31 1.51 -3.73
N LEU A 21 3.60 1.08 -4.75
CA LEU A 21 3.28 -0.33 -4.97
C LEU A 21 4.35 -0.98 -5.83
N ILE A 22 4.91 -2.07 -5.34
CA ILE A 22 5.84 -2.91 -6.11
C ILE A 22 5.09 -4.14 -6.58
N ALA A 23 4.95 -4.26 -7.89
CA ALA A 23 4.26 -5.35 -8.56
C ALA A 23 5.25 -6.30 -9.20
N VAL A 24 4.98 -7.59 -9.14
CA VAL A 24 5.74 -8.64 -9.82
C VAL A 24 4.89 -9.31 -10.91
N SER A 25 5.50 -10.13 -11.73
CA SER A 25 4.78 -10.91 -12.73
C SER A 25 3.91 -12.01 -12.08
N ASN A 26 2.98 -12.57 -12.83
CA ASN A 26 2.12 -13.68 -12.40
C ASN A 26 2.89 -15.00 -12.17
N ASN A 27 4.10 -15.11 -12.67
CA ASN A 27 5.01 -16.23 -12.42
C ASN A 27 6.41 -15.70 -12.17
N PRO A 28 6.65 -15.00 -11.03
CA PRO A 28 7.88 -14.29 -10.79
C PRO A 28 9.07 -15.22 -10.59
N SER A 29 10.19 -14.86 -11.18
CA SER A 29 11.48 -15.51 -10.90
C SER A 29 11.96 -15.19 -9.48
N VAL A 30 12.91 -15.97 -8.98
CA VAL A 30 13.58 -15.69 -7.70
C VAL A 30 14.24 -14.31 -7.75
N ASP A 31 14.83 -13.92 -8.88
CA ASP A 31 15.48 -12.62 -9.06
C ASP A 31 14.48 -11.46 -8.99
N GLU A 32 13.30 -11.60 -9.60
CA GLU A 32 12.22 -10.59 -9.52
C GLU A 32 11.75 -10.40 -8.06
N LEU A 33 11.51 -11.51 -7.37
CA LEU A 33 11.09 -11.46 -5.96
C LEU A 33 12.18 -10.90 -5.05
N ALA A 34 13.44 -11.26 -5.28
CA ALA A 34 14.56 -10.69 -4.53
C ALA A 34 14.71 -9.18 -4.78
N ALA A 35 14.54 -8.74 -6.04
CA ALA A 35 14.57 -7.32 -6.40
C ALA A 35 13.40 -6.56 -5.77
N ALA A 36 12.19 -7.13 -5.78
CA ALA A 36 11.02 -6.55 -5.13
C ALA A 36 11.22 -6.39 -3.62
N LEU A 37 11.76 -7.42 -2.96
CA LEU A 37 12.09 -7.39 -1.54
C LEU A 37 13.09 -6.27 -1.23
N ALA A 38 14.19 -6.22 -1.98
CA ALA A 38 15.24 -5.22 -1.79
C ALA A 38 14.72 -3.78 -1.99
N LEU A 39 13.92 -3.54 -3.03
CA LEU A 39 13.32 -2.24 -3.30
C LEU A 39 12.34 -1.83 -2.20
N THR A 40 11.49 -2.75 -1.74
CA THR A 40 10.55 -2.48 -0.66
C THR A 40 11.29 -2.02 0.60
N LEU A 41 12.30 -2.75 1.01
CA LEU A 41 13.10 -2.41 2.19
C LEU A 41 13.86 -1.09 2.01
N ALA A 42 14.44 -0.84 0.83
CA ALA A 42 15.18 0.38 0.55
C ALA A 42 14.27 1.63 0.53
N ILE A 43 13.10 1.54 -0.08
CA ILE A 43 12.13 2.63 -0.16
C ILE A 43 11.55 2.94 1.23
N ASN A 44 11.22 1.91 2.02
CA ASN A 44 10.75 2.08 3.40
C ASN A 44 11.83 2.70 4.30
N LYS A 45 13.11 2.35 4.08
CA LYS A 45 14.23 2.98 4.80
C LYS A 45 14.42 4.47 4.44
N ALA A 46 13.91 4.89 3.31
CA ALA A 46 13.93 6.29 2.86
C ALA A 46 12.68 7.08 3.33
N ASP A 47 12.04 6.65 4.41
CA ASP A 47 10.85 7.27 5.02
C ASP A 47 9.64 7.38 4.06
N LYS A 48 9.51 6.41 3.16
CA LYS A 48 8.37 6.26 2.27
C LYS A 48 7.62 4.96 2.59
N HIS A 49 6.41 4.83 2.07
CA HIS A 49 5.61 3.61 2.19
C HIS A 49 5.70 2.78 0.90
N ALA A 50 6.47 1.70 0.92
CA ALA A 50 6.48 0.72 -0.16
C ALA A 50 5.80 -0.57 0.28
N THR A 51 4.91 -1.06 -0.55
CA THR A 51 4.23 -2.35 -0.39
C THR A 51 4.49 -3.20 -1.61
N ALA A 52 5.03 -4.40 -1.42
CA ALA A 52 5.17 -5.38 -2.49
C ALA A 52 4.05 -6.42 -2.40
N VAL A 53 3.43 -6.74 -3.52
CA VAL A 53 2.35 -7.71 -3.61
C VAL A 53 2.77 -8.89 -4.47
N ALA A 54 2.63 -10.09 -3.91
CA ALA A 54 2.86 -11.35 -4.62
C ALA A 54 1.91 -12.42 -4.04
N SER A 55 0.96 -12.88 -4.85
CA SER A 55 -0.08 -13.83 -4.45
C SER A 55 0.37 -15.30 -4.53
N GLY A 56 1.48 -15.58 -5.21
CA GLY A 56 2.04 -16.91 -5.40
C GLY A 56 2.79 -17.46 -4.18
N LYS A 57 3.08 -18.76 -4.23
CA LYS A 57 3.94 -19.38 -3.22
C LYS A 57 5.36 -18.83 -3.34
N MET A 58 5.93 -18.41 -2.21
CA MET A 58 7.32 -17.97 -2.16
C MET A 58 8.29 -19.15 -2.36
N PRO A 59 9.32 -18.98 -3.20
CA PRO A 59 10.37 -19.98 -3.37
C PRO A 59 11.15 -20.23 -2.07
N ASP A 60 11.47 -21.48 -1.80
CA ASP A 60 12.27 -21.89 -0.62
C ASP A 60 13.64 -21.20 -0.59
N ALA A 61 14.19 -20.86 -1.75
CA ALA A 61 15.44 -20.11 -1.86
C ALA A 61 15.42 -18.72 -1.21
N LEU A 62 14.23 -18.13 -0.99
CA LEU A 62 14.06 -16.82 -0.33
C LEU A 62 13.61 -16.95 1.13
N GLU A 63 13.38 -18.15 1.65
CA GLU A 63 12.82 -18.37 2.98
C GLU A 63 13.65 -17.70 4.09
N PHE A 64 14.98 -17.70 3.95
CA PHE A 64 15.90 -17.07 4.91
C PHE A 64 15.74 -15.56 5.03
N LEU A 65 15.13 -14.90 4.03
CA LEU A 65 14.83 -13.46 4.05
C LEU A 65 13.46 -13.15 4.66
N ASN A 66 12.73 -14.16 5.12
CA ASN A 66 11.37 -14.02 5.66
C ASN A 66 10.42 -13.22 4.74
N PRO A 67 10.26 -13.61 3.47
CA PRO A 67 9.52 -12.84 2.47
C PRO A 67 8.07 -12.57 2.88
N ASN A 68 7.44 -13.48 3.61
CA ASN A 68 6.07 -13.34 4.12
C ASN A 68 5.86 -12.17 5.10
N LYS A 69 6.94 -11.58 5.62
CA LYS A 69 6.86 -10.36 6.43
C LYS A 69 6.85 -9.09 5.58
N THR A 70 7.23 -9.19 4.32
CA THR A 70 7.39 -8.03 3.43
C THR A 70 6.37 -8.04 2.30
N PHE A 71 6.07 -9.22 1.75
CA PHE A 71 5.07 -9.35 0.70
C PHE A 71 3.65 -9.47 1.26
N GLU A 72 2.76 -8.65 0.72
CA GLU A 72 1.31 -8.78 0.89
C GLU A 72 0.76 -9.76 -0.16
N THR A 73 -0.28 -10.49 0.21
CA THR A 73 -0.95 -11.45 -0.71
C THR A 73 -2.16 -10.84 -1.41
N SER A 74 -2.61 -9.67 -0.96
CA SER A 74 -3.69 -8.90 -1.56
C SER A 74 -3.38 -7.41 -1.56
N VAL A 75 -4.18 -6.64 -2.27
CA VAL A 75 -4.07 -5.17 -2.35
C VAL A 75 -5.01 -4.45 -1.38
N ASP A 76 -5.72 -5.17 -0.55
CA ASP A 76 -6.74 -4.58 0.35
C ASP A 76 -6.13 -3.63 1.38
N SER A 77 -4.90 -3.90 1.82
CA SER A 77 -4.14 -3.04 2.73
C SER A 77 -3.74 -1.69 2.12
N LEU A 78 -3.87 -1.54 0.80
CA LEU A 78 -3.55 -0.29 0.08
C LEU A 78 -4.74 0.66 -0.03
N ARG A 79 -5.90 0.29 0.50
CA ARG A 79 -7.10 1.12 0.51
C ARG A 79 -7.25 1.83 1.84
N ASP A 80 -7.69 3.07 1.78
CA ASP A 80 -8.12 3.77 2.98
C ASP A 80 -9.38 3.11 3.55
N PHE A 81 -9.44 3.01 4.87
CA PHE A 81 -10.67 2.67 5.58
C PHE A 81 -11.31 3.95 6.08
N ILE A 82 -12.49 4.26 5.59
CA ILE A 82 -13.18 5.51 5.85
C ILE A 82 -14.21 5.30 6.95
N ILE A 83 -14.17 6.15 7.96
CA ILE A 83 -15.21 6.27 8.98
C ILE A 83 -15.90 7.61 8.76
N ALA A 84 -17.12 7.58 8.26
CA ALA A 84 -17.90 8.77 7.99
C ALA A 84 -18.90 9.06 9.12
N LEU A 85 -18.99 10.33 9.49
CA LEU A 85 -19.94 10.84 10.47
C LEU A 85 -20.49 12.17 9.94
N ASN A 86 -21.79 12.40 10.11
CA ASN A 86 -22.39 13.68 9.76
C ASN A 86 -21.72 14.83 10.54
N LYS A 87 -21.17 15.80 9.82
CA LYS A 87 -20.42 16.93 10.37
C LYS A 87 -21.20 17.78 11.37
N GLU A 88 -22.55 17.79 11.28
CA GLU A 88 -23.41 18.53 12.19
C GLU A 88 -23.49 17.90 13.60
N LYS A 89 -23.08 16.63 13.73
CA LYS A 89 -23.05 15.90 15.00
C LYS A 89 -21.73 16.03 15.73
N ALA A 90 -20.65 16.46 15.05
CA ALA A 90 -19.31 16.54 15.60
C ALA A 90 -18.82 17.99 15.66
N ASP A 91 -18.31 18.41 16.81
CA ASP A 91 -17.69 19.72 17.01
C ASP A 91 -16.17 19.63 16.82
N HIS A 92 -15.57 18.59 17.36
CA HIS A 92 -14.12 18.44 17.36
C HIS A 92 -13.70 16.98 17.23
N LEU A 93 -12.63 16.76 16.47
CA LEU A 93 -12.02 15.44 16.28
C LEU A 93 -10.56 15.49 16.69
N ARG A 94 -10.12 14.50 17.46
CA ARG A 94 -8.73 14.26 17.81
C ARG A 94 -8.44 12.79 17.92
N TYR A 95 -7.19 12.38 17.79
CA TYR A 95 -6.79 11.00 18.05
C TYR A 95 -5.65 10.94 19.07
N LYS A 96 -5.49 9.80 19.70
CA LYS A 96 -4.43 9.52 20.66
C LYS A 96 -4.01 8.06 20.57
N LEU A 97 -2.72 7.82 20.65
CA LEU A 97 -2.16 6.49 20.81
C LEU A 97 -2.20 6.09 22.30
N VAL A 98 -2.84 4.96 22.60
CA VAL A 98 -2.97 4.46 23.98
C VAL A 98 -2.66 2.95 23.96
N GLY A 99 -1.47 2.58 24.45
CA GLY A 99 -0.98 1.20 24.32
C GLY A 99 -0.89 0.81 22.85
N ASP A 100 -1.50 -0.32 22.50
CA ASP A 100 -1.53 -0.85 21.14
C ASP A 100 -2.72 -0.35 20.29
N HIS A 101 -3.41 0.71 20.75
CA HIS A 101 -4.62 1.20 20.12
C HIS A 101 -4.49 2.67 19.70
N VAL A 102 -5.03 2.96 18.53
CA VAL A 102 -5.36 4.33 18.12
C VAL A 102 -6.78 4.63 18.57
N LYS A 103 -6.94 5.57 19.51
CA LYS A 103 -8.25 6.04 19.96
C LYS A 103 -8.62 7.32 19.26
N ILE A 104 -9.78 7.33 18.62
CA ILE A 104 -10.37 8.52 18.00
C ILE A 104 -11.40 9.08 18.94
N PHE A 105 -11.24 10.36 19.31
CA PHE A 105 -12.16 11.07 20.19
C PHE A 105 -12.95 12.08 19.37
N ILE A 106 -14.26 11.91 19.36
CA ILE A 106 -15.18 12.79 18.65
C ILE A 106 -16.03 13.49 19.70
N THR A 107 -15.93 14.81 19.79
CA THR A 107 -16.72 15.63 20.70
C THR A 107 -18.07 15.90 20.06
N PRO A 108 -19.20 15.46 20.66
CA PRO A 108 -20.52 15.71 20.12
C PRO A 108 -20.88 17.20 20.14
N TYR A 109 -21.64 17.65 19.16
CA TYR A 109 -22.24 18.98 19.13
C TYR A 109 -23.76 18.90 19.31
N ARG A 110 -24.26 19.36 20.44
CA ARG A 110 -25.70 19.42 20.79
C ARG A 110 -26.49 18.09 20.73
N ASN A 111 -25.83 16.99 20.44
CA ASN A 111 -26.44 15.66 20.29
C ASN A 111 -25.52 14.60 20.86
N THR A 112 -26.07 13.43 21.12
CA THR A 112 -25.26 12.24 21.44
C THR A 112 -24.85 11.54 20.15
N ILE A 113 -23.64 11.00 20.12
CA ILE A 113 -23.13 10.16 19.04
C ILE A 113 -23.26 8.70 19.46
N ALA A 114 -23.82 7.88 18.60
CA ALA A 114 -23.95 6.44 18.77
C ALA A 114 -23.36 5.69 17.57
N GLU A 115 -23.13 4.40 17.70
CA GLU A 115 -22.57 3.55 16.65
C GLU A 115 -23.31 3.67 15.32
N LYS A 116 -24.62 3.74 15.34
CA LYS A 116 -25.48 3.89 14.16
C LYS A 116 -25.30 5.21 13.38
N ASP A 117 -24.59 6.16 13.96
CA ASP A 117 -24.31 7.45 13.32
C ASP A 117 -23.07 7.40 12.42
N PHE A 118 -22.33 6.30 12.47
CA PHE A 118 -21.15 6.07 11.65
C PHE A 118 -21.50 5.22 10.44
N GLU A 119 -20.89 5.58 9.32
CA GLU A 119 -20.82 4.77 8.11
C GLU A 119 -19.39 4.34 7.90
N PHE A 120 -19.19 3.09 7.48
CA PHE A 120 -17.88 2.51 7.26
C PHE A 120 -17.75 2.14 5.79
N GLU A 121 -16.72 2.67 5.14
CA GLU A 121 -16.50 2.50 3.71
C GLU A 121 -15.06 2.09 3.43
N GLN A 122 -14.88 1.36 2.33
CA GLN A 122 -13.58 1.19 1.71
C GLN A 122 -13.34 2.38 0.76
N GLY A 123 -12.24 3.08 0.98
CA GLY A 123 -11.81 4.16 0.10
C GLY A 123 -11.12 3.65 -1.18
N ASP A 124 -10.64 4.59 -1.96
CA ASP A 124 -9.81 4.33 -3.12
C ASP A 124 -8.42 3.82 -2.73
N PHE A 125 -7.70 3.28 -3.71
CA PHE A 125 -6.31 2.89 -3.50
C PHE A 125 -5.43 4.12 -3.24
N ASN A 126 -4.71 4.10 -2.14
CA ASN A 126 -3.75 5.13 -1.78
C ASN A 126 -2.36 4.75 -2.31
N VAL A 127 -2.18 4.87 -3.62
CA VAL A 127 -0.94 4.53 -4.33
C VAL A 127 -0.56 5.66 -5.28
N ASP A 128 0.62 6.23 -5.10
CA ASP A 128 1.14 7.33 -5.93
C ASP A 128 1.93 6.82 -7.14
N MET A 129 2.56 5.65 -7.00
CA MET A 129 3.44 5.07 -8.01
C MET A 129 3.39 3.55 -7.99
N VAL A 130 3.34 2.93 -9.15
CA VAL A 130 3.50 1.49 -9.32
C VAL A 130 4.83 1.20 -10.00
N LEU A 131 5.66 0.35 -9.37
CA LEU A 131 6.88 -0.21 -9.93
C LEU A 131 6.63 -1.67 -10.32
N ALA A 132 6.49 -1.93 -11.61
CA ALA A 132 6.30 -3.28 -12.12
C ALA A 132 7.66 -3.91 -12.50
N LEU A 133 7.98 -5.06 -11.93
CA LEU A 133 9.21 -5.81 -12.14
C LEU A 133 8.94 -7.06 -12.98
N GLY A 134 9.68 -7.23 -14.08
CA GLY A 134 9.54 -8.40 -14.94
C GLY A 134 8.20 -8.50 -15.68
N VAL A 135 7.42 -7.42 -15.72
CA VAL A 135 6.08 -7.38 -16.31
C VAL A 135 6.16 -6.71 -17.68
N SER A 136 5.79 -7.43 -18.73
CA SER A 136 5.78 -6.91 -20.11
C SER A 136 4.50 -6.15 -20.45
N ASP A 137 3.37 -6.56 -19.88
CA ASP A 137 2.05 -5.98 -20.09
C ASP A 137 1.13 -6.30 -18.90
N LYS A 138 -0.08 -5.74 -18.90
CA LYS A 138 -1.05 -5.89 -17.80
C LYS A 138 -1.49 -7.32 -17.57
N ASP A 139 -1.54 -8.15 -18.60
CA ASP A 139 -2.00 -9.54 -18.52
C ASP A 139 -0.98 -10.44 -17.79
N HIS A 140 0.24 -9.97 -17.66
CA HIS A 140 1.32 -10.67 -16.95
C HIS A 140 1.54 -10.18 -15.51
N LEU A 141 0.69 -9.31 -15.02
CA LEU A 141 0.70 -8.91 -13.61
C LEU A 141 0.28 -10.05 -12.67
N ASP A 142 0.79 -10.02 -11.45
CA ASP A 142 0.35 -10.90 -10.37
C ASP A 142 -1.19 -10.88 -10.24
N GLY A 143 -1.78 -12.05 -9.96
CA GLY A 143 -3.24 -12.24 -9.91
C GLY A 143 -3.97 -11.32 -8.93
N ALA A 144 -3.34 -10.95 -7.82
CA ALA A 144 -3.91 -10.00 -6.87
C ALA A 144 -4.07 -8.60 -7.45
N LEU A 145 -3.23 -8.23 -8.43
CA LEU A 145 -3.26 -6.93 -9.11
C LEU A 145 -4.11 -6.95 -10.38
N ALA A 146 -4.10 -8.05 -11.12
CA ALA A 146 -4.84 -8.20 -12.37
C ALA A 146 -6.36 -8.02 -12.18
N ALA A 147 -6.88 -8.35 -10.99
CA ALA A 147 -8.29 -8.18 -10.64
C ALA A 147 -8.72 -6.72 -10.42
N HIS A 148 -7.77 -5.79 -10.33
CA HIS A 148 -8.01 -4.37 -9.99
C HIS A 148 -7.40 -3.39 -11.00
N GLY A 149 -6.86 -3.92 -12.13
CA GLY A 149 -6.22 -3.12 -13.18
C GLY A 149 -7.19 -2.54 -14.21
#